data_e3ed398b406ad1b33d256a0e456655a5
#
_entry.id   e3ed398b406ad1b33d256a0e456655a5
#
_cell.length_a   1.000
_cell.length_b   1.000
_cell.length_c   1.000
_cell.angle_alpha   90.00
_cell.angle_beta   90.00
_cell.angle_gamma   90.00
#
_symmetry.space_group_name_H-M   'P 1'
#
loop_
_entity.id
_entity.type
_entity.pdbx_description
1 polymer ?
#
loop_
_entity_poly.entity_id
_entity_poly.type
_entity_poly.pdbx_seq_one_letter_code
_entity_poly.pdbx_strand_id
1 'polypeptide(L)'
;MDTIQCFYKVAKNLDFQSKQKRCCVFRNMVLICLILLVTFTQPVYSQAKPESPKSDEITKTLLEIVNKGKAPGIIAAIISSKGVIAIGSAGVRKVGSDVPLTCNDIVHLGSCTKAMTSTMIATLVAEGKLNWDMKLIEAIPELKNKIHTDYHKITLWQLLTHRAGIPKNPTDEDAFSSKKIIERRLAIIEDNFKSPAAYEINKFNYSNFGYMIAACMAERVTGLSWEVLMKKRLFEPLGMSSAGFGNPNKNKSTDQPWGHHGNSLKWWSSESYYSEAGGPAGDIYCNIADWAKFISLQLSTEKPILERKYLDKLIEPPDGFYAGGWGVAEHNWAKGITLNHSGTNEIWYTVVLVAPKLDRAFVVATNSCDFSITRDLCSDIISKLVRMELKAIKD
;
A
#
# COMPACT_ATOMS: atom_id res chain seq x y z
N MET A 1 -13.69 -0.23 7.65
CA MET A 1 -14.68 0.50 6.82
C MET A 1 -14.11 1.83 6.33
N ASP A 2 -13.29 2.49 7.12
CA ASP A 2 -12.89 3.89 6.85
C ASP A 2 -11.94 4.13 5.68
N THR A 3 -11.11 3.17 5.31
CA THR A 3 -10.06 3.37 4.28
C THR A 3 -10.63 3.32 2.86
N ILE A 4 -11.62 2.47 2.62
CA ILE A 4 -12.25 2.32 1.29
C ILE A 4 -13.23 3.47 1.02
N GLN A 5 -13.94 3.96 2.04
CA GLN A 5 -14.81 5.13 1.92
C GLN A 5 -14.06 6.44 1.61
N CYS A 6 -12.77 6.54 1.96
CA CYS A 6 -11.96 7.72 1.69
C CYS A 6 -11.73 7.93 0.18
N PHE A 7 -11.46 6.87 -0.58
CA PHE A 7 -11.30 6.99 -2.03
C PHE A 7 -12.59 7.39 -2.75
N TYR A 8 -13.73 6.99 -2.21
CA TYR A 8 -15.03 7.41 -2.73
C TYR A 8 -15.25 8.94 -2.58
N LYS A 9 -14.71 9.52 -1.51
CA LYS A 9 -14.77 10.97 -1.24
C LYS A 9 -13.81 11.79 -2.11
N VAL A 10 -12.60 11.27 -2.37
CA VAL A 10 -11.61 11.90 -3.27
C VAL A 10 -12.12 11.96 -4.70
N ALA A 11 -12.73 10.89 -5.17
CA ALA A 11 -13.28 10.81 -6.52
C ALA A 11 -14.49 11.75 -6.72
N LYS A 12 -15.37 11.89 -5.72
CA LYS A 12 -16.48 12.88 -5.76
C LYS A 12 -15.98 14.33 -5.83
N ASN A 13 -14.89 14.66 -5.15
CA ASN A 13 -14.32 16.02 -5.18
C ASN A 13 -13.68 16.36 -6.55
N LEU A 14 -13.16 15.37 -7.27
CA LEU A 14 -12.62 15.58 -8.63
C LEU A 14 -13.74 15.84 -9.64
N ASP A 15 -14.88 15.18 -9.52
CA ASP A 15 -16.05 15.41 -10.38
C ASP A 15 -16.79 16.72 -10.03
N PHE A 16 -16.77 17.17 -8.77
CA PHE A 16 -17.49 18.38 -8.33
C PHE A 16 -16.76 19.67 -8.73
N GLN A 17 -15.42 19.70 -8.79
CA GLN A 17 -14.66 20.90 -9.14
C GLN A 17 -14.73 21.29 -10.63
N SER A 18 -15.25 20.43 -11.51
CA SER A 18 -15.48 20.79 -12.91
C SER A 18 -16.62 21.79 -13.12
N LYS A 19 -17.44 22.05 -12.09
CA LYS A 19 -18.63 22.92 -12.17
C LYS A 19 -18.51 24.33 -11.52
N GLN A 20 -17.40 24.62 -10.83
CA GLN A 20 -17.23 25.93 -10.19
C GLN A 20 -16.04 26.72 -10.73
N LYS A 21 -16.17 27.28 -11.94
CA LYS A 21 -15.41 28.45 -12.37
C LYS A 21 -16.37 29.55 -12.79
N ARG A 22 -16.78 30.38 -11.84
CA ARG A 22 -17.18 31.80 -12.07
C ARG A 22 -17.25 32.54 -10.74
N CYS A 23 -16.66 33.79 -10.78
CA CYS A 23 -16.68 34.86 -9.76
C CYS A 23 -15.70 34.73 -8.58
N CYS A 24 -14.69 35.56 -8.48
CA CYS A 24 -14.69 36.95 -8.02
C CYS A 24 -13.32 37.61 -8.11
N VAL A 25 -13.33 38.83 -8.58
CA VAL A 25 -12.22 39.79 -8.68
C VAL A 25 -12.29 40.77 -7.48
N PHE A 26 -11.12 41.36 -7.12
CA PHE A 26 -10.86 42.51 -6.23
C PHE A 26 -10.65 42.20 -4.72
N ARG A 27 -9.50 42.58 -4.10
CA ARG A 27 -9.06 43.96 -3.81
C ARG A 27 -7.68 44.02 -3.15
N ASN A 28 -6.83 44.89 -3.59
CA ASN A 28 -5.54 45.30 -3.00
C ASN A 28 -5.69 45.94 -1.60
N MET A 29 -4.72 45.66 -0.71
CA MET A 29 -4.22 46.68 0.22
C MET A 29 -2.79 46.39 0.70
N VAL A 30 -1.95 47.39 0.55
CA VAL A 30 -0.53 47.45 0.91
C VAL A 30 -0.40 47.63 2.43
N LEU A 31 0.45 46.87 3.08
CA LEU A 31 0.99 47.22 4.39
C LEU A 31 2.50 46.89 4.43
N ILE A 32 3.28 47.95 4.52
CA ILE A 32 4.75 47.90 4.70
C ILE A 32 5.02 47.68 6.18
N CYS A 33 5.71 46.59 6.53
CA CYS A 33 6.36 46.43 7.82
C CYS A 33 7.80 46.00 7.61
N LEU A 34 8.73 46.79 8.14
CA LEU A 34 10.16 46.47 8.27
C LEU A 34 10.32 45.17 9.01
N ILE A 35 10.99 44.18 8.39
CA ILE A 35 11.43 42.98 9.06
C ILE A 35 12.94 42.93 8.97
N LEU A 36 13.57 42.90 10.14
CA LEU A 36 14.98 42.58 10.36
C LEU A 36 15.39 41.33 9.57
N LEU A 37 16.41 41.47 8.71
CA LEU A 37 17.09 40.37 8.05
C LEU A 37 17.86 39.55 9.10
N VAL A 38 17.25 38.53 9.64
CA VAL A 38 17.98 37.40 10.20
C VAL A 38 18.17 36.43 9.04
N THR A 39 19.34 36.41 8.46
CA THR A 39 19.75 35.41 7.46
C THR A 39 19.90 34.06 8.16
N PHE A 40 18.81 33.33 8.27
CA PHE A 40 18.88 31.87 8.47
C PHE A 40 19.40 31.28 7.15
N THR A 41 20.70 30.95 7.11
CA THR A 41 21.24 30.04 6.09
C THR A 41 20.62 28.68 6.32
N GLN A 42 19.54 28.41 5.63
CA GLN A 42 18.97 27.06 5.57
C GLN A 42 20.02 26.17 4.89
N PRO A 43 20.32 24.97 5.42
CA PRO A 43 21.20 24.05 4.73
C PRO A 43 20.57 23.72 3.37
N VAL A 44 21.28 24.04 2.29
CA VAL A 44 20.91 23.66 0.93
C VAL A 44 21.10 22.16 0.82
N TYR A 45 20.04 21.40 1.04
CA TYR A 45 20.05 19.98 0.78
C TYR A 45 20.23 19.78 -0.72
N SER A 46 21.40 19.28 -1.11
CA SER A 46 21.66 18.80 -2.47
C SER A 46 20.81 17.55 -2.71
N GLN A 47 19.55 17.75 -3.11
CA GLN A 47 18.73 16.66 -3.64
C GLN A 47 19.28 16.29 -5.01
N ALA A 48 19.36 14.99 -5.32
CA ALA A 48 19.61 14.54 -6.68
C ALA A 48 18.61 15.27 -7.61
N LYS A 49 19.14 15.97 -8.62
CA LYS A 49 18.36 16.85 -9.49
C LYS A 49 17.22 16.04 -10.13
N PRO A 50 15.95 16.45 -9.99
CA PRO A 50 14.83 15.77 -10.63
C PRO A 50 15.07 15.66 -12.15
N GLU A 51 14.75 14.51 -12.72
CA GLU A 51 15.06 14.22 -14.12
C GLU A 51 14.08 14.87 -15.11
N SER A 52 13.00 15.51 -14.63
CA SER A 52 11.99 16.13 -15.49
C SER A 52 11.28 17.31 -14.81
N PRO A 53 10.69 18.26 -15.59
CA PRO A 53 9.89 19.36 -15.03
C PRO A 53 8.74 18.90 -14.13
N LYS A 54 8.16 17.72 -14.39
CA LYS A 54 7.12 17.12 -13.52
C LYS A 54 7.71 16.71 -12.17
N SER A 55 8.92 16.15 -12.15
CA SER A 55 9.61 15.78 -10.89
C SER A 55 9.92 17.01 -10.04
N ASP A 56 10.30 18.13 -10.66
CA ASP A 56 10.50 19.42 -9.98
C ASP A 56 9.19 19.92 -9.35
N GLU A 57 8.08 19.85 -10.07
CA GLU A 57 6.76 20.28 -9.57
C GLU A 57 6.28 19.38 -8.41
N ILE A 58 6.49 18.06 -8.50
CA ILE A 58 6.21 17.13 -7.40
C ILE A 58 7.05 17.51 -6.18
N THR A 59 8.38 17.63 -6.33
CA THR A 59 9.29 17.95 -5.24
C THR A 59 8.92 19.27 -4.56
N LYS A 60 8.61 20.31 -5.34
CA LYS A 60 8.15 21.61 -4.80
C LYS A 60 6.88 21.45 -3.96
N THR A 61 5.91 20.69 -4.46
CA THR A 61 4.67 20.40 -3.73
C THR A 61 4.93 19.71 -2.39
N LEU A 62 5.84 18.72 -2.38
CA LEU A 62 6.19 17.97 -1.17
C LEU A 62 6.98 18.83 -0.18
N LEU A 63 7.87 19.70 -0.65
CA LEU A 63 8.59 20.67 0.21
C LEU A 63 7.63 21.60 0.95
N GLU A 64 6.59 22.10 0.30
CA GLU A 64 5.59 22.93 0.97
C GLU A 64 4.87 22.19 2.12
N ILE A 65 4.66 20.90 1.96
CA ILE A 65 4.02 20.05 2.97
C ILE A 65 4.94 19.82 4.16
N VAL A 66 6.19 19.48 3.90
CA VAL A 66 7.21 19.25 4.94
C VAL A 66 7.50 20.54 5.70
N ASN A 67 7.64 21.67 5.01
CA ASN A 67 7.88 22.98 5.63
C ASN A 67 6.73 23.44 6.53
N LYS A 68 5.50 22.95 6.29
CA LYS A 68 4.33 23.16 7.18
C LYS A 68 4.25 22.15 8.32
N GLY A 69 5.26 21.28 8.50
CA GLY A 69 5.33 20.27 9.53
C GLY A 69 4.32 19.11 9.40
N LYS A 70 3.66 18.98 8.23
CA LYS A 70 2.60 17.97 8.05
C LYS A 70 3.11 16.54 7.91
N ALA A 71 4.39 16.37 7.56
CA ALA A 71 5.07 15.07 7.54
C ALA A 71 6.58 15.29 7.69
N PRO A 72 7.32 14.34 8.34
CA PRO A 72 8.78 14.37 8.39
C PRO A 72 9.43 14.17 7.03
N GLY A 73 8.88 13.25 6.24
CA GLY A 73 9.34 12.94 4.89
C GLY A 73 8.25 12.32 4.03
N ILE A 74 8.27 12.66 2.74
CA ILE A 74 7.29 12.19 1.74
C ILE A 74 8.00 11.91 0.43
N ILE A 75 7.58 10.82 -0.25
CA ILE A 75 7.91 10.50 -1.64
C ILE A 75 6.60 10.38 -2.41
N ALA A 76 6.55 10.93 -3.62
CA ALA A 76 5.40 10.77 -4.50
C ALA A 76 5.86 10.55 -5.95
N ALA A 77 5.13 9.72 -6.71
CA ALA A 77 5.49 9.41 -8.08
C ALA A 77 4.27 9.19 -8.99
N ILE A 78 4.51 9.41 -10.29
CA ILE A 78 3.64 9.06 -11.40
C ILE A 78 4.32 7.92 -12.16
N ILE A 79 3.56 6.86 -12.44
CA ILE A 79 4.05 5.60 -12.99
C ILE A 79 3.25 5.26 -14.25
N SER A 80 3.88 4.62 -15.23
CA SER A 80 3.26 3.97 -16.39
C SER A 80 3.63 2.49 -16.44
N SER A 81 3.11 1.78 -17.45
CA SER A 81 3.52 0.42 -17.76
C SER A 81 5.03 0.27 -18.03
N LYS A 82 5.71 1.37 -18.41
CA LYS A 82 7.16 1.41 -18.67
C LYS A 82 8.00 1.78 -17.44
N GLY A 83 7.38 2.04 -16.28
CA GLY A 83 8.05 2.42 -15.04
C GLY A 83 7.71 3.83 -14.58
N VAL A 84 8.60 4.41 -13.76
CA VAL A 84 8.41 5.74 -13.15
C VAL A 84 8.55 6.84 -14.21
N ILE A 85 7.50 7.66 -14.38
CA ILE A 85 7.50 8.84 -15.28
C ILE A 85 8.08 10.07 -14.58
N ALA A 86 7.67 10.29 -13.34
CA ALA A 86 8.11 11.40 -12.51
C ALA A 86 8.08 11.01 -11.04
N ILE A 87 9.05 11.47 -10.27
CA ILE A 87 9.18 11.19 -8.85
C ILE A 87 9.78 12.40 -8.14
N GLY A 88 9.30 12.68 -6.95
CA GLY A 88 9.84 13.69 -6.06
C GLY A 88 9.87 13.21 -4.61
N SER A 89 10.78 13.77 -3.83
CA SER A 89 10.88 13.52 -2.40
C SER A 89 11.18 14.81 -1.64
N ALA A 90 10.77 14.87 -0.39
CA ALA A 90 11.07 15.98 0.52
C ALA A 90 11.12 15.50 1.97
N GLY A 91 11.88 16.23 2.80
CA GLY A 91 12.03 15.97 4.24
C GLY A 91 13.21 15.09 4.58
N VAL A 92 13.15 14.46 5.73
CA VAL A 92 14.28 13.74 6.34
C VAL A 92 13.96 12.26 6.57
N ARG A 93 15.01 11.44 6.57
CA ARG A 93 14.90 10.01 6.90
C ARG A 93 14.49 9.80 8.36
N LYS A 94 14.98 10.66 9.26
CA LYS A 94 14.70 10.59 10.69
C LYS A 94 14.59 12.00 11.28
N VAL A 95 13.54 12.26 12.03
CA VAL A 95 13.41 13.53 12.79
C VAL A 95 14.58 13.69 13.77
N GLY A 96 15.16 14.90 13.80
CA GLY A 96 16.36 15.18 14.58
C GLY A 96 17.69 14.79 13.89
N SER A 97 17.61 14.37 12.62
CA SER A 97 18.76 14.13 11.73
C SER A 97 18.64 15.01 10.50
N ASP A 98 19.79 15.43 9.95
CA ASP A 98 19.85 16.22 8.72
C ASP A 98 19.94 15.36 7.45
N VAL A 99 19.83 14.04 7.57
CA VAL A 99 19.91 13.12 6.43
C VAL A 99 18.61 13.21 5.62
N PRO A 100 18.67 13.67 4.35
CA PRO A 100 17.49 13.86 3.54
C PRO A 100 16.84 12.53 3.14
N LEU A 101 15.51 12.53 3.04
CA LEU A 101 14.76 11.47 2.38
C LEU A 101 14.94 11.62 0.86
N THR A 102 15.26 10.52 0.19
CA THR A 102 15.53 10.50 -1.27
C THR A 102 14.53 9.64 -2.02
N CYS A 103 14.44 9.83 -3.34
CA CYS A 103 13.58 9.01 -4.21
C CYS A 103 13.99 7.53 -4.27
N ASN A 104 15.22 7.19 -3.86
CA ASN A 104 15.73 5.82 -3.84
C ASN A 104 15.52 5.10 -2.51
N ASP A 105 15.01 5.81 -1.50
CA ASP A 105 14.82 5.24 -0.18
C ASP A 105 13.72 4.19 -0.16
N ILE A 106 13.89 3.23 0.73
CA ILE A 106 12.92 2.17 0.97
C ILE A 106 11.75 2.75 1.77
N VAL A 107 10.53 2.36 1.38
CA VAL A 107 9.29 2.70 2.08
C VAL A 107 8.55 1.44 2.48
N HIS A 108 7.91 1.46 3.64
CA HIS A 108 7.07 0.35 4.10
C HIS A 108 5.68 0.46 3.46
N LEU A 109 5.21 -0.62 2.84
CA LEU A 109 3.99 -0.60 2.03
C LEU A 109 2.71 -0.85 2.83
N GLY A 110 2.83 -1.34 4.08
CA GLY A 110 1.67 -1.70 4.87
C GLY A 110 0.72 -2.61 4.08
N SER A 111 -0.57 -2.38 4.20
CA SER A 111 -1.60 -3.21 3.55
C SER A 111 -1.58 -3.20 2.01
N CYS A 112 -0.79 -2.35 1.33
CA CYS A 112 -0.54 -2.51 -0.10
C CYS A 112 0.17 -3.83 -0.44
N THR A 113 0.78 -4.50 0.55
CA THR A 113 1.27 -5.88 0.52
C THR A 113 0.22 -6.88 0.03
N LYS A 114 -1.06 -6.66 0.35
CA LYS A 114 -2.15 -7.59 0.04
C LYS A 114 -2.28 -7.88 -1.45
N ALA A 115 -2.15 -6.87 -2.29
CA ALA A 115 -2.17 -7.05 -3.74
C ALA A 115 -1.00 -7.92 -4.23
N MET A 116 0.17 -7.76 -3.64
CA MET A 116 1.34 -8.59 -3.95
C MET A 116 1.15 -10.04 -3.50
N THR A 117 0.63 -10.25 -2.29
CA THR A 117 0.30 -11.60 -1.76
C THR A 117 -0.72 -12.30 -2.65
N SER A 118 -1.80 -11.61 -3.06
CA SER A 118 -2.80 -12.18 -3.98
C SER A 118 -2.21 -12.51 -5.35
N THR A 119 -1.31 -11.68 -5.87
CA THR A 119 -0.63 -11.93 -7.15
C THR A 119 0.31 -13.14 -7.04
N MET A 120 1.05 -13.28 -5.96
CA MET A 120 1.87 -14.45 -5.70
C MET A 120 0.99 -15.72 -5.63
N ILE A 121 -0.13 -15.70 -4.92
CA ILE A 121 -1.10 -16.80 -4.85
C ILE A 121 -1.66 -17.14 -6.23
N ALA A 122 -1.95 -16.13 -7.06
CA ALA A 122 -2.43 -16.32 -8.42
C ALA A 122 -1.44 -17.12 -9.28
N THR A 123 -0.12 -17.04 -9.03
CA THR A 123 0.87 -17.91 -9.70
C THR A 123 0.70 -19.37 -9.34
N LEU A 124 0.31 -19.67 -8.09
CA LEU A 124 0.03 -21.04 -7.66
C LEU A 124 -1.30 -21.56 -8.23
N VAL A 125 -2.26 -20.69 -8.42
CA VAL A 125 -3.52 -21.03 -9.12
C VAL A 125 -3.24 -21.31 -10.59
N ALA A 126 -2.39 -20.53 -11.26
CA ALA A 126 -1.99 -20.77 -12.64
C ALA A 126 -1.28 -22.10 -12.83
N GLU A 127 -0.54 -22.58 -11.83
CA GLU A 127 0.11 -23.89 -11.80
C GLU A 127 -0.83 -25.04 -11.38
N GLY A 128 -2.09 -24.75 -11.05
CA GLY A 128 -3.05 -25.76 -10.57
C GLY A 128 -2.78 -26.30 -9.17
N LYS A 129 -1.86 -25.68 -8.41
CA LYS A 129 -1.56 -26.05 -7.01
C LYS A 129 -2.61 -25.56 -6.03
N LEU A 130 -3.25 -24.45 -6.37
CA LEU A 130 -4.41 -23.86 -5.69
C LEU A 130 -5.53 -23.62 -6.71
N ASN A 131 -6.75 -23.39 -6.25
CA ASN A 131 -7.82 -22.80 -7.03
C ASN A 131 -8.60 -21.83 -6.14
N TRP A 132 -9.34 -20.88 -6.77
CA TRP A 132 -10.02 -19.83 -6.04
C TRP A 132 -11.09 -20.31 -5.08
N ASP A 133 -11.73 -21.43 -5.41
CA ASP A 133 -12.80 -22.06 -4.62
C ASP A 133 -12.28 -23.17 -3.68
N MET A 134 -10.97 -23.38 -3.63
CA MET A 134 -10.34 -24.36 -2.73
C MET A 134 -10.66 -23.98 -1.28
N LYS A 135 -11.23 -24.94 -0.54
CA LYS A 135 -11.59 -24.73 0.85
C LYS A 135 -10.38 -24.82 1.77
N LEU A 136 -10.46 -24.14 2.91
CA LEU A 136 -9.40 -24.15 3.92
C LEU A 136 -8.96 -25.57 4.29
N ILE A 137 -9.93 -26.45 4.58
CA ILE A 137 -9.63 -27.86 4.96
C ILE A 137 -9.20 -28.76 3.81
N GLU A 138 -9.34 -28.34 2.56
CA GLU A 138 -8.80 -29.03 1.39
C GLU A 138 -7.31 -28.73 1.24
N ALA A 139 -6.92 -27.47 1.44
CA ALA A 139 -5.51 -27.04 1.43
C ALA A 139 -4.77 -27.49 2.69
N ILE A 140 -5.45 -27.52 3.85
CA ILE A 140 -4.86 -27.83 5.17
C ILE A 140 -5.73 -28.90 5.86
N PRO A 141 -5.66 -30.19 5.44
CA PRO A 141 -6.54 -31.24 5.93
C PRO A 141 -6.44 -31.52 7.44
N GLU A 142 -5.27 -31.26 8.03
CA GLU A 142 -5.02 -31.42 9.46
C GLU A 142 -5.84 -30.50 10.35
N LEU A 143 -6.42 -29.43 9.82
CA LEU A 143 -7.32 -28.54 10.56
C LEU A 143 -8.72 -29.12 10.74
N LYS A 144 -9.15 -30.09 9.93
CA LYS A 144 -10.52 -30.60 9.88
C LYS A 144 -11.09 -30.98 11.24
N ASN A 145 -10.29 -31.59 12.11
CA ASN A 145 -10.72 -32.03 13.44
C ASN A 145 -10.26 -31.10 14.57
N LYS A 146 -9.69 -29.95 14.24
CA LYS A 146 -9.09 -29.02 15.20
C LYS A 146 -9.77 -27.65 15.24
N ILE A 147 -10.57 -27.34 14.24
CA ILE A 147 -11.27 -26.07 14.12
C ILE A 147 -12.78 -26.29 14.03
N HIS A 148 -13.55 -25.24 14.36
CA HIS A 148 -15.01 -25.28 14.27
C HIS A 148 -15.47 -25.47 12.81
N THR A 149 -16.58 -26.20 12.62
CA THR A 149 -17.08 -26.61 11.29
C THR A 149 -17.50 -25.44 10.40
N ASP A 150 -17.81 -24.29 10.95
CA ASP A 150 -18.13 -23.06 10.19
C ASP A 150 -17.00 -22.67 9.25
N TYR A 151 -15.75 -22.88 9.67
CA TYR A 151 -14.56 -22.52 8.89
C TYR A 151 -14.18 -23.55 7.81
N HIS A 152 -14.80 -24.75 7.81
CA HIS A 152 -14.48 -25.79 6.83
C HIS A 152 -14.81 -25.38 5.39
N LYS A 153 -15.78 -24.52 5.19
CA LYS A 153 -16.30 -24.10 3.88
C LYS A 153 -15.67 -22.80 3.35
N ILE A 154 -14.80 -22.16 4.14
CA ILE A 154 -14.16 -20.91 3.73
C ILE A 154 -13.26 -21.19 2.53
N THR A 155 -13.42 -20.42 1.45
CA THR A 155 -12.62 -20.55 0.24
C THR A 155 -11.46 -19.56 0.21
N LEU A 156 -10.44 -19.88 -0.59
CA LEU A 156 -9.31 -18.99 -0.85
C LEU A 156 -9.77 -17.61 -1.34
N TRP A 157 -10.76 -17.57 -2.26
CA TRP A 157 -11.28 -16.31 -2.78
C TRP A 157 -11.99 -15.46 -1.72
N GLN A 158 -12.75 -16.09 -0.83
CA GLN A 158 -13.38 -15.40 0.30
C GLN A 158 -12.36 -14.78 1.24
N LEU A 159 -11.22 -15.46 1.49
CA LEU A 159 -10.11 -14.91 2.29
C LEU A 159 -9.51 -13.67 1.65
N LEU A 160 -9.15 -13.74 0.36
CA LEU A 160 -8.52 -12.64 -0.38
C LEU A 160 -9.44 -11.44 -0.62
N THR A 161 -10.75 -11.67 -0.60
CA THR A 161 -11.78 -10.63 -0.83
C THR A 161 -12.45 -10.15 0.45
N HIS A 162 -11.95 -10.58 1.63
CA HIS A 162 -12.47 -10.19 2.95
C HIS A 162 -13.94 -10.60 3.20
N ARG A 163 -14.31 -11.82 2.72
CA ARG A 163 -15.69 -12.35 2.84
C ARG A 163 -15.75 -13.70 3.53
N ALA A 164 -14.72 -14.04 4.27
CA ALA A 164 -14.60 -15.32 4.95
C ALA A 164 -15.31 -15.38 6.33
N GLY A 165 -15.94 -14.31 6.78
CA GLY A 165 -16.62 -14.28 8.09
C GLY A 165 -15.68 -14.34 9.29
N ILE A 166 -14.44 -13.90 9.15
CA ILE A 166 -13.39 -14.00 10.18
C ILE A 166 -13.01 -12.63 10.77
N PRO A 167 -12.40 -12.58 11.96
CA PRO A 167 -11.96 -11.35 12.60
C PRO A 167 -10.96 -10.56 11.75
N LYS A 168 -10.82 -9.26 12.06
CA LYS A 168 -9.84 -8.38 11.42
C LYS A 168 -8.40 -8.88 11.62
N ASN A 169 -8.05 -9.22 12.85
CA ASN A 169 -6.75 -9.79 13.23
C ASN A 169 -6.99 -11.03 14.08
N PRO A 170 -6.04 -11.97 14.17
CA PRO A 170 -6.12 -13.04 15.15
C PRO A 170 -5.96 -12.45 16.55
N THR A 171 -6.41 -13.17 17.56
CA THR A 171 -6.03 -12.92 18.94
C THR A 171 -4.60 -13.41 19.13
N ASP A 172 -3.75 -12.61 19.78
CA ASP A 172 -2.37 -12.95 20.10
C ASP A 172 -1.53 -13.40 18.88
N GLU A 173 -1.26 -12.45 17.96
CA GLU A 173 -0.38 -12.71 16.79
C GLU A 173 1.04 -13.13 17.18
N ASP A 174 1.46 -12.87 18.41
CA ASP A 174 2.77 -13.23 18.95
C ASP A 174 2.79 -14.58 19.64
N ALA A 175 1.63 -15.21 19.79
CA ALA A 175 1.54 -16.58 20.25
C ALA A 175 2.42 -17.50 19.38
N PHE A 176 2.99 -18.50 20.04
CA PHE A 176 3.80 -19.50 19.35
C PHE A 176 5.08 -18.95 18.69
N SER A 177 5.64 -17.81 19.17
CA SER A 177 6.84 -17.17 18.61
C SER A 177 8.08 -18.09 18.58
N SER A 178 8.14 -19.11 19.42
CA SER A 178 9.20 -20.14 19.41
C SER A 178 9.12 -21.13 18.24
N LYS A 179 7.98 -21.18 17.52
CA LYS A 179 7.81 -22.07 16.36
C LYS A 179 8.40 -21.45 15.09
N LYS A 180 8.76 -22.31 14.12
CA LYS A 180 9.07 -21.85 12.76
C LYS A 180 7.85 -21.17 12.15
N ILE A 181 8.06 -20.20 11.26
CA ILE A 181 7.00 -19.29 10.78
C ILE A 181 5.79 -20.03 10.18
N ILE A 182 5.99 -21.10 9.41
CA ILE A 182 4.91 -21.90 8.82
C ILE A 182 4.08 -22.58 9.92
N GLU A 183 4.75 -23.20 10.90
CA GLU A 183 4.12 -23.88 12.02
C GLU A 183 3.42 -22.87 12.97
N ARG A 184 4.01 -21.67 13.10
CA ARG A 184 3.43 -20.57 13.89
C ARG A 184 2.10 -20.11 13.31
N ARG A 185 2.04 -19.81 12.00
CA ARG A 185 0.80 -19.40 11.32
C ARG A 185 -0.28 -20.48 11.46
N LEU A 186 0.07 -21.75 11.28
CA LEU A 186 -0.87 -22.85 11.44
C LEU A 186 -1.42 -22.95 12.87
N ALA A 187 -0.55 -22.83 13.88
CA ALA A 187 -0.95 -22.86 15.28
C ALA A 187 -1.87 -21.69 15.67
N ILE A 188 -1.62 -20.50 15.13
CA ILE A 188 -2.49 -19.32 15.32
C ILE A 188 -3.89 -19.58 14.72
N ILE A 189 -3.98 -20.16 13.52
CA ILE A 189 -5.27 -20.51 12.90
C ILE A 189 -6.01 -21.53 13.76
N GLU A 190 -5.34 -22.61 14.18
CA GLU A 190 -5.92 -23.64 15.02
C GLU A 190 -6.45 -23.07 16.34
N ASP A 191 -5.71 -22.16 16.97
CA ASP A 191 -6.12 -21.56 18.24
C ASP A 191 -7.33 -20.63 18.10
N ASN A 192 -7.34 -19.79 17.06
CA ASN A 192 -8.38 -18.79 16.84
C ASN A 192 -9.70 -19.38 16.30
N PHE A 193 -9.68 -20.58 15.73
CA PHE A 193 -10.85 -21.17 15.08
C PHE A 193 -11.53 -22.29 15.89
N LYS A 194 -11.33 -22.32 17.19
CA LYS A 194 -11.98 -23.29 18.10
C LYS A 194 -13.47 -23.00 18.32
N SER A 195 -13.88 -21.72 18.22
CA SER A 195 -15.25 -21.27 18.43
C SER A 195 -15.96 -21.02 17.09
N PRO A 196 -17.31 -20.94 17.05
CA PRO A 196 -18.06 -20.60 15.84
C PRO A 196 -17.62 -19.29 15.20
N ALA A 197 -17.91 -19.15 13.90
CA ALA A 197 -17.60 -17.92 13.16
C ALA A 197 -18.31 -16.71 13.76
N ALA A 198 -17.55 -15.62 14.00
CA ALA A 198 -18.05 -14.41 14.64
C ALA A 198 -18.79 -13.48 13.66
N TYR A 199 -18.61 -13.66 12.35
CA TYR A 199 -19.16 -12.80 11.31
C TYR A 199 -19.82 -13.61 10.20
N GLU A 200 -20.74 -12.96 9.47
CA GLU A 200 -21.44 -13.57 8.35
C GLU A 200 -20.51 -13.81 7.15
N ILE A 201 -20.46 -15.06 6.67
CA ILE A 201 -19.72 -15.43 5.45
C ILE A 201 -20.40 -14.74 4.24
N ASN A 202 -19.61 -14.37 3.23
CA ASN A 202 -19.98 -13.60 2.04
C ASN A 202 -20.29 -12.11 2.30
N LYS A 203 -20.31 -11.65 3.54
CA LYS A 203 -20.31 -10.22 3.84
C LYS A 203 -18.89 -9.67 3.93
N PHE A 204 -18.69 -8.47 3.41
CA PHE A 204 -17.40 -7.81 3.50
C PHE A 204 -17.05 -7.46 4.96
N ASN A 205 -15.94 -8.02 5.43
CA ASN A 205 -15.32 -7.70 6.72
C ASN A 205 -13.82 -7.72 6.57
N TYR A 206 -13.19 -6.54 6.49
CA TYR A 206 -11.75 -6.41 6.25
C TYR A 206 -10.94 -7.21 7.27
N SER A 207 -10.06 -8.11 6.78
CA SER A 207 -9.31 -9.03 7.63
C SER A 207 -7.85 -9.16 7.19
N ASN A 208 -6.91 -8.78 8.05
CA ASN A 208 -5.50 -9.13 7.93
C ASN A 208 -5.30 -10.63 8.15
N PHE A 209 -6.06 -11.20 9.09
CA PHE A 209 -6.03 -12.63 9.37
C PHE A 209 -6.36 -13.47 8.13
N GLY A 210 -7.28 -13.01 7.28
CA GLY A 210 -7.60 -13.68 6.02
C GLY A 210 -6.39 -13.84 5.10
N TYR A 211 -5.53 -12.85 5.02
CA TYR A 211 -4.30 -12.90 4.21
C TYR A 211 -3.23 -13.81 4.81
N MET A 212 -3.13 -13.86 6.14
CA MET A 212 -2.27 -14.85 6.83
C MET A 212 -2.75 -16.27 6.54
N ILE A 213 -4.07 -16.54 6.60
CA ILE A 213 -4.64 -17.87 6.31
C ILE A 213 -4.41 -18.24 4.83
N ALA A 214 -4.66 -17.30 3.89
CA ALA A 214 -4.41 -17.54 2.47
C ALA A 214 -2.94 -17.87 2.18
N ALA A 215 -2.02 -17.18 2.86
CA ALA A 215 -0.59 -17.52 2.79
C ALA A 215 -0.29 -18.88 3.39
N CYS A 216 -0.91 -19.25 4.52
CA CYS A 216 -0.75 -20.57 5.12
C CYS A 216 -1.25 -21.69 4.18
N MET A 217 -2.35 -21.49 3.43
CA MET A 217 -2.77 -22.42 2.37
C MET A 217 -1.69 -22.57 1.29
N ALA A 218 -1.08 -21.46 0.84
CA ALA A 218 0.01 -21.49 -0.13
C ALA A 218 1.25 -22.21 0.42
N GLU A 219 1.61 -21.95 1.67
CA GLU A 219 2.71 -22.61 2.38
C GLU A 219 2.49 -24.12 2.47
N ARG A 220 1.26 -24.52 2.77
CA ARG A 220 0.93 -25.94 2.94
C ARG A 220 1.05 -26.74 1.64
N VAL A 221 0.56 -26.20 0.52
CA VAL A 221 0.62 -26.90 -0.77
C VAL A 221 2.00 -26.86 -1.43
N THR A 222 2.90 -25.98 -0.97
CA THR A 222 4.24 -25.81 -1.55
C THR A 222 5.37 -26.29 -0.66
N GLY A 223 5.18 -26.37 0.65
CA GLY A 223 6.23 -26.61 1.65
C GLY A 223 7.18 -25.40 1.84
N LEU A 224 6.91 -24.24 1.23
CA LEU A 224 7.74 -23.03 1.28
C LEU A 224 7.03 -21.95 2.07
N SER A 225 7.78 -21.15 2.85
CA SER A 225 7.19 -20.03 3.56
C SER A 225 6.72 -18.92 2.59
N TRP A 226 5.77 -18.10 3.02
CA TRP A 226 5.28 -16.96 2.24
C TRP A 226 6.43 -16.04 1.80
N GLU A 227 7.39 -15.79 2.65
CA GLU A 227 8.55 -14.95 2.34
C GLU A 227 9.39 -15.54 1.20
N VAL A 228 9.59 -16.86 1.20
CA VAL A 228 10.29 -17.57 0.13
C VAL A 228 9.47 -17.54 -1.16
N LEU A 229 8.16 -17.74 -1.06
CA LEU A 229 7.25 -17.69 -2.21
C LEU A 229 7.24 -16.29 -2.83
N MET A 230 7.14 -15.23 -2.02
CA MET A 230 7.19 -13.83 -2.49
C MET A 230 8.49 -13.55 -3.24
N LYS A 231 9.64 -13.94 -2.69
CA LYS A 231 10.93 -13.74 -3.37
C LYS A 231 10.97 -14.47 -4.71
N LYS A 232 10.71 -15.77 -4.72
CA LYS A 232 10.87 -16.62 -5.92
C LYS A 232 9.84 -16.34 -7.01
N ARG A 233 8.60 -15.93 -6.64
CA ARG A 233 7.48 -15.82 -7.58
C ARG A 233 7.14 -14.41 -7.97
N LEU A 234 7.59 -13.43 -7.21
CA LEU A 234 7.28 -12.03 -7.45
C LEU A 234 8.54 -11.16 -7.52
N PHE A 235 9.35 -11.11 -6.46
CA PHE A 235 10.45 -10.14 -6.39
C PHE A 235 11.55 -10.45 -7.42
N GLU A 236 12.05 -11.67 -7.46
CA GLU A 236 13.10 -12.08 -8.40
C GLU A 236 12.65 -11.98 -9.87
N PRO A 237 11.47 -12.53 -10.27
CA PRO A 237 11.02 -12.42 -11.66
C PRO A 237 10.73 -10.99 -12.13
N LEU A 238 10.34 -10.08 -11.22
CA LEU A 238 10.13 -8.67 -11.52
C LEU A 238 11.40 -7.81 -11.34
N GLY A 239 12.50 -8.38 -10.85
CA GLY A 239 13.74 -7.65 -10.55
C GLY A 239 13.57 -6.62 -9.44
N MET A 240 12.74 -6.89 -8.42
CA MET A 240 12.49 -6.02 -7.27
C MET A 240 13.57 -6.21 -6.21
N SER A 241 14.79 -5.78 -6.49
CA SER A 241 15.98 -6.06 -5.66
C SER A 241 15.99 -5.38 -4.30
N SER A 242 15.24 -4.28 -4.14
CA SER A 242 15.11 -3.57 -2.87
C SER A 242 14.00 -4.11 -1.96
N ALA A 243 13.16 -5.04 -2.48
CA ALA A 243 12.03 -5.56 -1.75
C ALA A 243 12.45 -6.52 -0.63
N GLY A 244 11.80 -6.38 0.52
CA GLY A 244 12.02 -7.22 1.69
C GLY A 244 10.84 -7.15 2.66
N PHE A 245 11.07 -7.67 3.87
CA PHE A 245 10.05 -7.82 4.90
C PHE A 245 10.51 -7.22 6.23
N GLY A 246 9.57 -6.71 6.99
CA GLY A 246 9.80 -6.13 8.31
C GLY A 246 10.20 -4.66 8.29
N ASN A 247 10.99 -4.25 9.25
CA ASN A 247 11.42 -2.87 9.36
C ASN A 247 12.51 -2.53 8.32
N PRO A 248 12.33 -1.51 7.47
CA PRO A 248 13.36 -1.03 6.55
C PRO A 248 14.69 -0.68 7.24
N ASN A 249 14.61 -0.25 8.48
CA ASN A 249 15.78 0.19 9.26
C ASN A 249 16.16 -0.81 10.37
N LYS A 250 16.39 -2.07 9.99
CA LYS A 250 16.80 -3.14 10.94
C LYS A 250 18.08 -2.82 11.71
N ASN A 251 18.99 -2.05 11.11
CA ASN A 251 20.30 -1.72 11.70
C ASN A 251 20.27 -0.49 12.59
N LYS A 252 19.10 0.14 12.77
CA LYS A 252 18.92 1.36 13.59
C LYS A 252 19.85 2.53 13.20
N SER A 253 20.34 2.54 11.97
CA SER A 253 21.14 3.62 11.37
C SER A 253 20.27 4.65 10.64
N THR A 254 20.87 5.67 10.04
CA THR A 254 20.20 6.61 9.13
C THR A 254 20.42 6.25 7.65
N ASP A 255 20.90 5.05 7.36
CA ASP A 255 21.14 4.58 5.99
C ASP A 255 19.81 4.33 5.24
N GLN A 256 18.75 4.05 5.99
CA GLN A 256 17.37 3.97 5.51
C GLN A 256 16.42 4.78 6.40
N PRO A 257 15.25 5.17 5.90
CA PRO A 257 14.32 5.99 6.65
C PRO A 257 13.75 5.28 7.89
N TRP A 258 13.47 6.06 8.91
CA TRP A 258 12.72 5.67 10.09
C TRP A 258 11.23 5.97 9.90
N GLY A 259 10.38 5.16 10.52
CA GLY A 259 8.98 5.50 10.69
C GLY A 259 8.79 6.47 11.86
N HIS A 260 7.70 7.23 11.86
CA HIS A 260 7.43 8.24 12.88
C HIS A 260 5.97 8.17 13.36
N HIS A 261 5.81 8.33 14.67
CA HIS A 261 4.55 8.73 15.29
C HIS A 261 4.50 10.24 15.47
N GLY A 262 3.31 10.77 15.66
CA GLY A 262 3.12 12.16 16.02
C GLY A 262 2.01 12.84 15.25
N ASN A 263 2.09 14.15 15.20
CA ASN A 263 1.15 14.99 14.48
C ASN A 263 1.89 16.21 13.90
N SER A 264 1.17 17.09 13.20
CA SER A 264 1.74 18.29 12.55
C SER A 264 2.47 19.25 13.50
N LEU A 265 2.37 19.06 14.81
CA LEU A 265 3.05 19.90 15.80
C LEU A 265 4.36 19.26 16.28
N LYS A 266 4.40 17.94 16.36
CA LYS A 266 5.59 17.20 16.84
C LYS A 266 5.60 15.77 16.33
N TRP A 267 6.70 15.40 15.67
CA TRP A 267 6.99 14.05 15.22
C TRP A 267 8.13 13.44 16.03
N TRP A 268 8.08 12.12 16.27
CA TRP A 268 9.19 11.37 16.87
C TRP A 268 9.37 10.03 16.15
N SER A 269 10.61 9.62 15.94
CA SER A 269 10.95 8.33 15.33
C SER A 269 10.55 7.17 16.22
N SER A 270 10.10 6.08 15.59
CA SER A 270 9.68 4.88 16.28
C SER A 270 10.15 3.61 15.55
N GLU A 271 10.30 2.53 16.29
CA GLU A 271 10.43 1.20 15.76
C GLU A 271 9.05 0.59 15.61
N SER A 272 8.69 0.20 14.37
CA SER A 272 7.46 -0.56 14.15
C SER A 272 7.66 -1.97 14.65
N TYR A 273 6.68 -2.46 15.39
CA TYR A 273 6.48 -3.87 15.57
C TYR A 273 5.32 -4.34 14.70
N TYR A 274 5.60 -5.20 13.74
CA TYR A 274 4.59 -5.95 13.00
C TYR A 274 4.88 -7.43 13.19
N SER A 275 3.88 -8.21 13.59
CA SER A 275 4.07 -9.65 13.79
C SER A 275 4.48 -10.32 12.48
N GLU A 276 5.59 -11.05 12.46
CA GLU A 276 6.03 -11.83 11.29
C GLU A 276 4.94 -12.78 10.78
N ALA A 277 4.09 -13.30 11.69
CA ALA A 277 2.97 -14.15 11.31
C ALA A 277 1.95 -13.42 10.44
N GLY A 278 1.67 -12.16 10.74
CA GLY A 278 0.79 -11.27 9.98
C GLY A 278 1.41 -10.73 8.67
N GLY A 279 2.68 -10.99 8.42
CA GLY A 279 3.44 -10.48 7.27
C GLY A 279 2.70 -10.48 5.93
N PRO A 280 1.99 -11.55 5.56
CA PRO A 280 1.23 -11.61 4.31
C PRO A 280 0.18 -10.51 4.12
N ALA A 281 -0.26 -9.87 5.19
CA ALA A 281 -1.24 -8.80 5.15
C ALA A 281 -0.62 -7.40 5.04
N GLY A 282 0.70 -7.22 5.38
CA GLY A 282 1.16 -5.85 5.50
C GLY A 282 2.65 -5.60 5.76
N ASP A 283 3.56 -6.51 5.50
CA ASP A 283 4.95 -6.40 5.97
C ASP A 283 6.02 -6.24 4.87
N ILE A 284 5.61 -5.89 3.64
CA ILE A 284 6.56 -5.65 2.55
C ILE A 284 7.06 -4.21 2.60
N TYR A 285 8.35 -4.04 2.37
CA TYR A 285 8.97 -2.78 2.02
C TYR A 285 9.69 -2.87 0.66
N CYS A 286 9.83 -1.77 -0.06
CA CYS A 286 10.70 -1.60 -1.22
C CYS A 286 10.84 -0.10 -1.56
N ASN A 287 11.73 0.25 -2.49
CA ASN A 287 11.73 1.59 -3.06
C ASN A 287 10.62 1.76 -4.11
N ILE A 288 10.34 2.99 -4.50
CA ILE A 288 9.25 3.31 -5.45
C ILE A 288 9.51 2.71 -6.84
N ALA A 289 10.76 2.63 -7.27
CA ALA A 289 11.11 2.06 -8.58
C ALA A 289 10.78 0.55 -8.65
N ASP A 290 11.04 -0.20 -7.59
CA ASP A 290 10.67 -1.61 -7.51
C ASP A 290 9.16 -1.78 -7.35
N TRP A 291 8.49 -0.93 -6.56
CA TRP A 291 7.04 -0.97 -6.46
C TRP A 291 6.37 -0.69 -7.83
N ALA A 292 6.93 0.22 -8.63
CA ALA A 292 6.45 0.50 -9.98
C ALA A 292 6.48 -0.74 -10.89
N LYS A 293 7.48 -1.62 -10.76
CA LYS A 293 7.55 -2.89 -11.51
C LYS A 293 6.36 -3.79 -11.19
N PHE A 294 5.98 -3.89 -9.92
CA PHE A 294 4.76 -4.62 -9.53
C PHE A 294 3.48 -3.94 -10.05
N ILE A 295 3.36 -2.63 -9.88
CA ILE A 295 2.20 -1.86 -10.32
C ILE A 295 2.00 -1.96 -11.83
N SER A 296 3.09 -2.03 -12.60
CA SER A 296 3.03 -2.15 -14.06
C SER A 296 2.28 -3.39 -14.55
N LEU A 297 2.18 -4.46 -13.74
CA LEU A 297 1.37 -5.64 -14.05
C LEU A 297 -0.13 -5.30 -14.27
N GLN A 298 -0.61 -4.23 -13.65
CA GLN A 298 -2.00 -3.77 -13.81
C GLN A 298 -2.17 -2.78 -14.97
N LEU A 299 -1.06 -2.24 -15.49
CA LEU A 299 -1.04 -1.24 -16.57
C LEU A 299 -0.68 -1.87 -17.93
N SER A 300 0.17 -2.89 -17.94
CA SER A 300 0.69 -3.53 -19.16
C SER A 300 -0.20 -4.68 -19.63
N THR A 301 -0.21 -4.89 -20.95
CA THR A 301 -0.73 -6.12 -21.56
C THR A 301 0.33 -7.22 -21.67
N GLU A 302 1.60 -6.91 -21.41
CA GLU A 302 2.68 -7.89 -21.35
C GLU A 302 2.49 -8.84 -20.18
N LYS A 303 3.03 -10.06 -20.30
CA LYS A 303 2.84 -11.14 -19.33
C LYS A 303 4.17 -11.56 -18.69
N PRO A 304 4.81 -10.70 -17.90
CA PRO A 304 6.16 -11.01 -17.39
C PRO A 304 6.18 -12.20 -16.41
N ILE A 305 5.11 -12.42 -15.65
CA ILE A 305 5.06 -13.46 -14.60
C ILE A 305 3.75 -14.27 -14.60
N LEU A 306 2.66 -13.75 -15.20
CA LEU A 306 1.32 -14.32 -15.08
C LEU A 306 0.46 -13.94 -16.29
N GLU A 307 -0.38 -14.87 -16.77
CA GLU A 307 -1.35 -14.57 -17.82
C GLU A 307 -2.40 -13.57 -17.35
N ARG A 308 -2.85 -12.70 -18.24
CA ARG A 308 -3.78 -11.60 -17.96
C ARG A 308 -5.06 -12.08 -17.26
N LYS A 309 -5.62 -13.24 -17.64
CA LYS A 309 -6.83 -13.81 -17.04
C LYS A 309 -6.75 -13.97 -15.50
N TYR A 310 -5.54 -14.24 -14.96
CA TYR A 310 -5.36 -14.38 -13.52
C TYR A 310 -5.23 -12.99 -12.83
N LEU A 311 -4.62 -12.02 -13.51
CA LEU A 311 -4.57 -10.64 -13.02
C LEU A 311 -5.96 -10.00 -13.09
N ASP A 312 -6.73 -10.25 -14.13
CA ASP A 312 -8.12 -9.78 -14.29
C ASP A 312 -9.00 -10.32 -13.15
N LYS A 313 -8.84 -11.59 -12.77
CA LYS A 313 -9.56 -12.16 -11.62
C LYS A 313 -9.30 -11.38 -10.34
N LEU A 314 -8.06 -10.93 -10.11
CA LEU A 314 -7.69 -10.18 -8.91
C LEU A 314 -8.31 -8.78 -8.83
N ILE A 315 -8.92 -8.28 -9.89
CA ILE A 315 -9.57 -6.97 -9.96
C ILE A 315 -11.08 -7.06 -10.24
N GLU A 316 -11.66 -8.26 -10.18
CA GLU A 316 -13.11 -8.52 -10.26
C GLU A 316 -13.72 -8.62 -8.86
N PRO A 317 -14.33 -7.56 -8.32
CA PRO A 317 -14.91 -7.62 -6.99
C PRO A 317 -16.21 -8.44 -6.98
N PRO A 318 -16.42 -9.34 -6.01
CA PRO A 318 -17.65 -10.14 -5.92
C PRO A 318 -18.92 -9.29 -5.73
N ASP A 319 -18.81 -8.11 -5.14
CA ASP A 319 -19.92 -7.21 -4.81
C ASP A 319 -19.62 -5.72 -5.09
N GLY A 320 -18.75 -5.45 -6.06
CA GLY A 320 -18.62 -4.12 -6.65
C GLY A 320 -17.53 -3.21 -6.12
N PHE A 321 -16.76 -3.51 -5.04
CA PHE A 321 -15.78 -2.54 -4.54
C PHE A 321 -14.43 -3.09 -4.05
N TYR A 322 -14.28 -4.38 -3.71
CA TYR A 322 -13.01 -4.95 -3.26
C TYR A 322 -12.79 -6.36 -3.80
N ALA A 323 -11.63 -6.58 -4.42
CA ALA A 323 -11.23 -7.85 -5.02
C ALA A 323 -9.95 -8.41 -4.35
N GLY A 324 -9.06 -9.03 -5.09
CA GLY A 324 -7.83 -9.66 -4.59
C GLY A 324 -6.74 -8.65 -4.19
N GLY A 325 -6.91 -7.92 -3.10
CA GLY A 325 -5.95 -6.94 -2.60
C GLY A 325 -6.11 -5.54 -3.18
N TRP A 326 -7.20 -5.28 -3.92
CA TRP A 326 -7.49 -4.00 -4.52
C TRP A 326 -8.89 -3.50 -4.19
N GLY A 327 -9.01 -2.24 -3.79
CA GLY A 327 -10.25 -1.51 -3.93
C GLY A 327 -10.49 -1.19 -5.40
N VAL A 328 -11.71 -1.41 -5.89
CA VAL A 328 -12.08 -1.20 -7.30
C VAL A 328 -13.22 -0.19 -7.35
N ALA A 329 -13.07 0.84 -8.21
CA ALA A 329 -14.10 1.84 -8.41
C ALA A 329 -14.07 2.33 -9.86
N GLU A 330 -15.22 2.70 -10.42
CA GLU A 330 -15.31 3.27 -11.76
C GLU A 330 -15.27 4.80 -11.72
N HIS A 331 -14.48 5.42 -12.60
CA HIS A 331 -14.31 6.86 -12.66
C HIS A 331 -14.22 7.36 -14.10
N ASN A 332 -15.00 8.40 -14.42
CA ASN A 332 -15.02 9.03 -15.73
C ASN A 332 -13.65 9.59 -16.14
N TRP A 333 -12.93 10.21 -15.20
CA TRP A 333 -11.60 10.77 -15.46
C TRP A 333 -10.58 9.68 -15.83
N ALA A 334 -10.74 8.46 -15.30
CA ALA A 334 -9.88 7.31 -15.57
C ALA A 334 -10.33 6.51 -16.82
N LYS A 335 -11.42 6.92 -17.47
CA LYS A 335 -12.06 6.23 -18.61
C LYS A 335 -12.48 4.79 -18.29
N GLY A 336 -12.70 4.47 -17.01
CA GLY A 336 -13.10 3.16 -16.51
C GLY A 336 -12.69 2.91 -15.07
N ILE A 337 -12.37 1.65 -14.75
CA ILE A 337 -12.01 1.27 -13.39
C ILE A 337 -10.69 1.89 -12.94
N THR A 338 -10.62 2.19 -11.67
CA THR A 338 -9.39 2.45 -10.93
C THR A 338 -9.19 1.40 -9.86
N LEU A 339 -7.93 1.08 -9.59
CA LEU A 339 -7.54 0.19 -8.50
C LEU A 339 -6.84 1.02 -7.44
N ASN A 340 -7.15 0.76 -6.19
CA ASN A 340 -6.54 1.51 -5.10
C ASN A 340 -6.26 0.63 -3.88
N HIS A 341 -5.27 1.01 -3.11
CA HIS A 341 -5.08 0.55 -1.76
C HIS A 341 -4.31 1.59 -0.95
N SER A 342 -4.51 1.58 0.35
CA SER A 342 -3.63 2.28 1.29
C SER A 342 -3.06 1.30 2.30
N GLY A 343 -1.90 1.62 2.83
CA GLY A 343 -1.20 0.79 3.79
C GLY A 343 -0.59 1.58 4.93
N THR A 344 -0.63 1.00 6.11
CA THR A 344 0.07 1.51 7.29
C THR A 344 0.51 0.36 8.18
N ASN A 345 1.59 0.60 8.91
CA ASN A 345 2.03 -0.15 10.07
C ASN A 345 2.16 0.80 11.29
N GLU A 346 1.26 1.82 11.34
CA GLU A 346 1.12 2.84 12.38
C GLU A 346 2.21 3.92 12.40
N ILE A 347 3.37 3.70 11.78
CA ILE A 347 4.47 4.68 11.67
C ILE A 347 4.86 5.01 10.22
N TRP A 348 4.22 4.37 9.26
CA TRP A 348 4.30 4.62 7.82
C TRP A 348 2.90 4.70 7.24
N TYR A 349 2.74 5.48 6.18
CA TYR A 349 1.50 5.48 5.40
C TYR A 349 1.81 5.56 3.91
N THR A 350 1.21 4.66 3.15
CA THR A 350 1.36 4.60 1.69
C THR A 350 -0.01 4.54 1.01
N VAL A 351 -0.08 5.10 -0.19
CA VAL A 351 -1.29 5.06 -1.04
C VAL A 351 -0.86 4.77 -2.48
N VAL A 352 -1.63 3.92 -3.14
CA VAL A 352 -1.55 3.67 -4.57
C VAL A 352 -2.91 3.85 -5.22
N LEU A 353 -2.94 4.51 -6.37
CA LEU A 353 -4.10 4.63 -7.26
C LEU A 353 -3.65 4.29 -8.67
N VAL A 354 -4.27 3.29 -9.28
CA VAL A 354 -3.96 2.81 -10.64
C VAL A 354 -5.16 3.08 -11.55
N ALA A 355 -4.92 3.66 -12.72
CA ALA A 355 -5.90 3.92 -13.77
C ALA A 355 -5.47 3.17 -15.05
N PRO A 356 -5.82 1.88 -15.19
CA PRO A 356 -5.29 1.02 -16.26
C PRO A 356 -5.54 1.56 -17.67
N LYS A 357 -6.74 2.09 -17.94
CA LYS A 357 -7.08 2.63 -19.27
C LYS A 357 -6.33 3.92 -19.64
N LEU A 358 -5.72 4.59 -18.68
CA LEU A 358 -4.86 5.76 -18.92
C LEU A 358 -3.38 5.38 -18.99
N ASP A 359 -3.02 4.13 -18.72
CA ASP A 359 -1.64 3.70 -18.49
C ASP A 359 -0.94 4.57 -17.42
N ARG A 360 -1.62 4.81 -16.30
CA ARG A 360 -1.11 5.65 -15.22
C ARG A 360 -1.38 5.04 -13.84
N ALA A 361 -0.38 5.19 -12.98
CA ALA A 361 -0.57 5.00 -11.56
C ALA A 361 0.10 6.14 -10.77
N PHE A 362 -0.41 6.38 -9.58
CA PHE A 362 0.01 7.44 -8.68
C PHE A 362 0.28 6.82 -7.32
N VAL A 363 1.44 7.12 -6.75
CA VAL A 363 1.82 6.62 -5.44
C VAL A 363 2.29 7.76 -4.55
N VAL A 364 1.98 7.64 -3.27
CA VAL A 364 2.48 8.51 -2.21
C VAL A 364 2.89 7.64 -1.04
N ALA A 365 4.08 7.89 -0.49
CA ALA A 365 4.57 7.26 0.71
C ALA A 365 5.12 8.31 1.68
N THR A 366 4.70 8.27 2.93
CA THR A 366 5.27 9.09 4.00
C THR A 366 5.82 8.20 5.10
N ASN A 367 6.96 8.60 5.65
CA ASN A 367 7.58 7.93 6.78
C ASN A 367 6.96 8.33 8.12
N SER A 368 5.65 8.56 8.13
CA SER A 368 4.89 8.87 9.33
C SER A 368 3.44 8.43 9.21
N CYS A 369 2.79 8.21 10.34
CA CYS A 369 1.36 7.98 10.39
C CYS A 369 0.74 8.68 11.62
N ASP A 370 -0.01 9.75 11.36
CA ASP A 370 -1.15 10.17 12.15
C ASP A 370 -2.38 9.90 11.28
N PHE A 371 -3.14 8.87 11.62
CA PHE A 371 -4.19 8.35 10.74
C PHE A 371 -5.22 9.41 10.34
N SER A 372 -5.46 10.39 11.21
CA SER A 372 -6.44 11.47 10.98
C SER A 372 -5.96 12.48 9.93
N ILE A 373 -4.66 12.78 9.92
CA ILE A 373 -4.06 13.81 9.08
C ILE A 373 -3.42 13.19 7.83
N THR A 374 -2.68 12.10 8.00
CA THR A 374 -1.83 11.53 6.96
C THR A 374 -2.65 10.96 5.81
N ARG A 375 -3.82 10.37 6.12
CA ARG A 375 -4.76 9.84 5.11
C ARG A 375 -5.21 10.94 4.15
N ASP A 376 -5.73 12.05 4.69
CA ASP A 376 -6.27 13.14 3.88
C ASP A 376 -5.15 13.86 3.12
N LEU A 377 -3.98 14.02 3.75
CA LEU A 377 -2.79 14.57 3.12
C LEU A 377 -2.37 13.77 1.88
N CYS A 378 -2.22 12.44 2.02
CA CYS A 378 -1.83 11.58 0.91
C CYS A 378 -2.89 11.56 -0.20
N SER A 379 -4.18 11.60 0.16
CA SER A 379 -5.30 11.70 -0.79
C SER A 379 -5.28 13.01 -1.58
N ASP A 380 -4.95 14.13 -0.94
CA ASP A 380 -4.80 15.43 -1.59
C ASP A 380 -3.61 15.44 -2.58
N ILE A 381 -2.49 14.80 -2.21
CA ILE A 381 -1.34 14.68 -3.10
C ILE A 381 -1.71 13.82 -4.31
N ILE A 382 -2.31 12.64 -4.13
CA ILE A 382 -2.82 11.81 -5.24
C ILE A 382 -3.70 12.64 -6.17
N SER A 383 -4.63 13.42 -5.63
CA SER A 383 -5.52 14.27 -6.41
C SER A 383 -4.76 15.34 -7.21
N LYS A 384 -3.67 15.89 -6.68
CA LYS A 384 -2.80 16.83 -7.40
C LYS A 384 -2.05 16.13 -8.54
N LEU A 385 -1.47 14.95 -8.31
CA LEU A 385 -0.77 14.17 -9.34
C LEU A 385 -1.71 13.79 -10.49
N VAL A 386 -2.95 13.37 -10.19
CA VAL A 386 -3.98 13.07 -11.20
C VAL A 386 -4.27 14.32 -12.04
N ARG A 387 -4.49 15.49 -11.42
CA ARG A 387 -4.74 16.73 -12.16
C ARG A 387 -3.57 17.15 -13.04
N MET A 388 -2.33 16.96 -12.56
CA MET A 388 -1.10 17.23 -13.31
C MET A 388 -1.04 16.38 -14.59
N GLU A 389 -1.35 15.07 -14.50
CA GLU A 389 -1.38 14.19 -15.68
C GLU A 389 -2.55 14.50 -16.62
N LEU A 390 -3.74 14.72 -16.10
CA LEU A 390 -4.91 15.04 -16.93
C LEU A 390 -4.77 16.34 -17.70
N LYS A 391 -4.03 17.32 -17.18
CA LYS A 391 -3.67 18.55 -17.91
C LYS A 391 -2.70 18.23 -19.05
N ALA A 392 -1.64 17.47 -18.78
CA ALA A 392 -0.62 17.12 -19.77
C ALA A 392 -1.13 16.19 -20.91
N ILE A 393 -2.23 15.48 -20.72
CA ILE A 393 -2.88 14.65 -21.76
C ILE A 393 -3.78 15.51 -22.67
N LYS A 394 -4.22 16.68 -22.20
CA LYS A 394 -5.08 17.59 -22.97
C LYS A 394 -4.31 18.60 -23.81
N ASP A 395 -3.11 18.94 -23.36
CA ASP A 395 -2.13 19.79 -24.05
C ASP A 395 -1.34 18.97 -25.07
#